data_0abcf4c5c56231ecfe43b363553ba5b1
#
_entry.id   0abcf4c5c56231ecfe43b363553ba5b1
#
_cell.length_a   1.000
_cell.length_b   1.000
_cell.length_c   1.000
_cell.angle_alpha   90.00
_cell.angle_beta   90.00
_cell.angle_gamma   90.00
#
_symmetry.space_group_name_H-M   'P 1'
#
loop_
_entity.id
_entity.type
_entity.pdbx_description
1 polymer ?
#
loop_
_entity_poly.entity_id
_entity_poly.type
_entity_poly.pdbx_seq_one_letter_code
_entity_poly.pdbx_strand_id
1 'polypeptide(L)'
;REVSGNTLYFIIDPNIKHPGLVDRFKAIVGLFYVAKINGFDFKVIFNHPFKLEEYLSVNKYNWIANQSELSYSLQNVRLIPYNGSGKIPRLSKTIKQYHVYCYIGYDIISSNHVLDAESVWRNLFLELFKPSQALNECLNCCSLDSSGYVAVHLRFVNALENFEKDQFNSLTEDKRENLIQRCLKGIRLIIDQNKNKQIVVFSDSKVFLE
;
A
#
# COMPACT_ATOMS: atom_id res chain seq x y z
N ARG A 1 -8.66 -1.75 -29.88
CA ARG A 1 -7.20 -1.55 -29.78
C ARG A 1 -6.60 -2.87 -29.32
N GLU A 2 -5.87 -3.54 -30.19
CA GLU A 2 -5.06 -4.69 -29.82
C GLU A 2 -4.08 -4.23 -28.72
N VAL A 3 -4.16 -4.87 -27.56
CA VAL A 3 -3.14 -4.72 -26.52
C VAL A 3 -1.93 -5.47 -27.03
N SER A 4 -1.07 -4.79 -27.76
CA SER A 4 0.09 -5.35 -28.47
C SER A 4 1.30 -5.54 -27.56
N GLY A 5 1.11 -5.79 -26.28
CA GLY A 5 2.19 -5.92 -25.31
C GLY A 5 1.97 -7.03 -24.30
N ASN A 6 3.07 -7.55 -23.77
CA ASN A 6 3.03 -8.43 -22.61
C ASN A 6 2.74 -7.58 -21.36
N THR A 7 1.79 -7.99 -20.52
CA THR A 7 1.34 -7.22 -19.37
C THR A 7 1.55 -7.99 -18.07
N LEU A 8 2.07 -7.28 -17.07
CA LEU A 8 2.15 -7.76 -15.69
C LEU A 8 1.06 -7.08 -14.86
N TYR A 9 0.14 -7.89 -14.36
CA TYR A 9 -0.96 -7.43 -13.51
C TYR A 9 -0.64 -7.71 -12.04
N PHE A 10 -0.78 -6.71 -11.18
CA PHE A 10 -0.88 -6.91 -9.74
C PHE A 10 -2.35 -6.90 -9.34
N ILE A 11 -2.79 -7.96 -8.66
CA ILE A 11 -4.21 -8.21 -8.40
C ILE A 11 -4.43 -8.38 -6.90
N ILE A 12 -5.30 -7.57 -6.33
CA ILE A 12 -5.83 -7.74 -4.98
C ILE A 12 -7.16 -8.48 -5.09
N ASP A 13 -7.14 -9.73 -4.64
CA ASP A 13 -8.31 -10.59 -4.61
C ASP A 13 -8.86 -10.66 -3.17
N PRO A 14 -10.16 -10.38 -2.95
CA PRO A 14 -10.76 -10.41 -1.61
C PRO A 14 -10.73 -11.79 -0.93
N ASN A 15 -10.54 -12.87 -1.72
CA ASN A 15 -10.45 -14.23 -1.20
C ASN A 15 -9.04 -14.65 -0.79
N ILE A 16 -8.05 -13.79 -1.01
CA ILE A 16 -6.65 -14.02 -0.65
C ILE A 16 -6.27 -13.06 0.47
N LYS A 17 -5.59 -13.56 1.51
CA LYS A 17 -5.07 -12.70 2.56
C LYS A 17 -3.97 -11.81 1.99
N HIS A 18 -4.19 -10.50 2.07
CA HIS A 18 -3.22 -9.50 1.66
C HIS A 18 -2.66 -8.76 2.88
N PRO A 19 -1.41 -8.31 2.83
CA PRO A 19 -0.81 -7.50 3.88
C PRO A 19 -1.41 -6.08 3.93
N GLY A 20 -0.95 -5.27 4.87
CA GLY A 20 -1.36 -3.87 5.02
C GLY A 20 -1.09 -3.02 3.77
N LEU A 21 -1.74 -1.86 3.71
CA LEU A 21 -1.72 -0.97 2.53
C LEU A 21 -0.31 -0.58 2.09
N VAL A 22 0.56 -0.23 3.04
CA VAL A 22 1.95 0.16 2.73
C VAL A 22 2.72 -0.99 2.08
N ASP A 23 2.50 -2.21 2.55
CA ASP A 23 3.15 -3.39 1.98
C ASP A 23 2.63 -3.70 0.57
N ARG A 24 1.35 -3.42 0.31
CA ARG A 24 0.79 -3.51 -1.05
C ARG A 24 1.43 -2.48 -1.97
N PHE A 25 1.68 -1.25 -1.50
CA PHE A 25 2.41 -0.25 -2.28
C PHE A 25 3.85 -0.67 -2.58
N LYS A 26 4.54 -1.29 -1.61
CA LYS A 26 5.87 -1.86 -1.86
C LYS A 26 5.81 -2.90 -2.98
N ALA A 27 4.81 -3.78 -2.96
CA ALA A 27 4.61 -4.76 -4.01
C ALA A 27 4.31 -4.11 -5.36
N ILE A 28 3.40 -3.15 -5.42
CA ILE A 28 3.04 -2.45 -6.65
C ILE A 28 4.27 -1.77 -7.28
N VAL A 29 5.02 -1.01 -6.49
CA VAL A 29 6.20 -0.30 -6.98
C VAL A 29 7.32 -1.26 -7.40
N GLY A 30 7.56 -2.31 -6.62
CA GLY A 30 8.55 -3.34 -6.97
C GLY A 30 8.21 -4.07 -8.26
N LEU A 31 6.93 -4.42 -8.46
CA LEU A 31 6.45 -5.06 -9.69
C LEU A 31 6.46 -4.10 -10.89
N PHE A 32 6.15 -2.84 -10.69
CA PHE A 32 6.28 -1.82 -11.73
C PHE A 32 7.74 -1.69 -12.19
N TYR A 33 8.69 -1.69 -11.26
CA TYR A 33 10.12 -1.74 -11.59
C TYR A 33 10.46 -2.96 -12.45
N VAL A 34 10.00 -4.15 -12.03
CA VAL A 34 10.22 -5.41 -12.79
C VAL A 34 9.61 -5.33 -14.19
N ALA A 35 8.41 -4.80 -14.33
CA ALA A 35 7.76 -4.61 -15.63
C ALA A 35 8.60 -3.70 -16.53
N LYS A 36 9.05 -2.55 -16.01
CA LYS A 36 9.87 -1.58 -16.76
C LYS A 36 11.16 -2.20 -17.28
N ILE A 37 11.94 -2.87 -16.43
CA ILE A 37 13.24 -3.44 -16.85
C ILE A 37 13.09 -4.62 -17.81
N ASN A 38 11.93 -5.27 -17.84
CA ASN A 38 11.64 -6.37 -18.76
C ASN A 38 10.86 -5.91 -20.00
N GLY A 39 10.47 -4.63 -20.09
CA GLY A 39 9.67 -4.08 -21.20
C GLY A 39 8.28 -4.73 -21.29
N PHE A 40 7.60 -4.82 -20.15
CA PHE A 40 6.20 -5.21 -20.00
C PHE A 40 5.36 -3.99 -19.64
N ASP A 41 4.10 -3.99 -20.09
CA ASP A 41 3.11 -3.10 -19.50
C ASP A 41 2.82 -3.53 -18.06
N PHE A 42 2.44 -2.56 -17.23
CA PHE A 42 2.09 -2.81 -15.84
C PHE A 42 0.69 -2.33 -15.52
N LYS A 43 -0.08 -3.16 -14.85
CA LYS A 43 -1.47 -2.87 -14.49
C LYS A 43 -1.78 -3.32 -13.08
N VAL A 44 -2.71 -2.60 -12.42
CA VAL A 44 -3.15 -2.87 -11.06
C VAL A 44 -4.67 -3.03 -11.05
N ILE A 45 -5.14 -4.09 -10.42
CA ILE A 45 -6.54 -4.31 -10.06
C ILE A 45 -6.62 -4.32 -8.54
N PHE A 46 -7.10 -3.25 -7.95
CA PHE A 46 -7.14 -3.07 -6.50
C PHE A 46 -8.55 -2.61 -6.08
N ASN A 47 -9.42 -3.58 -5.83
CA ASN A 47 -10.83 -3.36 -5.51
C ASN A 47 -11.19 -3.75 -4.05
N HIS A 48 -10.22 -4.14 -3.24
CA HIS A 48 -10.45 -4.59 -1.87
C HIS A 48 -9.34 -4.10 -0.92
N PRO A 49 -9.69 -3.58 0.26
CA PRO A 49 -11.02 -3.36 0.85
C PRO A 49 -11.75 -2.11 0.30
N PHE A 50 -11.10 -1.35 -0.56
CA PHE A 50 -11.63 -0.17 -1.26
C PHE A 50 -11.06 -0.13 -2.68
N LYS A 51 -11.60 0.72 -3.53
CA LYS A 51 -11.01 0.98 -4.85
C LYS A 51 -9.87 1.99 -4.72
N LEU A 52 -8.68 1.61 -5.17
CA LEU A 52 -7.50 2.47 -5.05
C LEU A 52 -7.69 3.80 -5.80
N GLU A 53 -8.42 3.77 -6.91
CA GLU A 53 -8.73 4.93 -7.75
C GLU A 53 -9.54 6.02 -7.03
N GLU A 54 -10.23 5.67 -5.93
CA GLU A 54 -10.93 6.64 -5.09
C GLU A 54 -9.97 7.60 -4.37
N TYR A 55 -8.77 7.14 -4.07
CA TYR A 55 -7.77 7.90 -3.32
C TYR A 55 -6.57 8.33 -4.15
N LEU A 56 -6.21 7.56 -5.17
CA LEU A 56 -5.04 7.81 -6.01
C LEU A 56 -5.42 7.82 -7.49
N SER A 57 -4.96 8.84 -8.18
CA SER A 57 -5.16 8.99 -9.62
C SER A 57 -3.88 8.64 -10.38
N VAL A 58 -4.06 8.32 -11.66
CA VAL A 58 -2.96 8.18 -12.61
C VAL A 58 -2.14 9.47 -12.65
N ASN A 59 -0.81 9.33 -12.51
CA ASN A 59 0.09 10.46 -12.71
C ASN A 59 0.72 10.42 -14.12
N LYS A 60 1.89 9.81 -14.25
CA LYS A 60 2.61 9.73 -15.54
C LYS A 60 2.35 8.42 -16.26
N TYR A 61 2.08 7.34 -15.53
CA TYR A 61 1.86 6.00 -16.06
C TYR A 61 0.44 5.51 -15.74
N ASN A 62 -0.30 5.08 -16.77
CA ASN A 62 -1.65 4.54 -16.60
C ASN A 62 -1.60 3.10 -16.11
N TRP A 63 -1.73 2.94 -14.80
CA TRP A 63 -1.70 1.66 -14.11
C TRP A 63 -3.07 0.99 -13.94
N ILE A 64 -4.17 1.70 -14.21
CA ILE A 64 -5.53 1.20 -13.97
C ILE A 64 -5.88 0.10 -14.96
N ALA A 65 -6.51 -0.97 -14.45
CA ALA A 65 -7.10 -2.04 -15.25
C ALA A 65 -8.41 -2.55 -14.67
N ASN A 66 -9.21 -3.17 -15.53
CA ASN A 66 -10.44 -3.84 -15.14
C ASN A 66 -10.27 -5.36 -15.18
N GLN A 67 -11.07 -6.08 -14.41
CA GLN A 67 -11.08 -7.55 -14.43
C GLN A 67 -11.40 -8.13 -15.80
N SER A 68 -12.15 -7.41 -16.63
CA SER A 68 -12.47 -7.82 -18.00
C SER A 68 -11.24 -7.89 -18.93
N GLU A 69 -10.12 -7.27 -18.56
CA GLU A 69 -8.86 -7.31 -19.29
C GLU A 69 -8.06 -8.60 -19.01
N LEU A 70 -8.41 -9.33 -17.95
CA LEU A 70 -7.73 -10.55 -17.57
C LEU A 70 -8.12 -11.72 -18.48
N SER A 71 -7.13 -12.35 -19.08
CA SER A 71 -7.29 -13.63 -19.77
C SER A 71 -7.04 -14.77 -18.79
N TYR A 72 -7.75 -15.86 -18.94
CA TYR A 72 -7.53 -17.09 -18.16
C TYR A 72 -7.09 -18.26 -19.04
N SER A 73 -6.62 -17.97 -20.25
CA SER A 73 -6.04 -18.96 -21.15
C SER A 73 -4.67 -19.42 -20.65
N LEU A 74 -4.56 -20.67 -20.23
CA LEU A 74 -3.32 -21.25 -19.69
C LEU A 74 -2.13 -21.20 -20.68
N GLN A 75 -2.39 -21.05 -21.97
CA GLN A 75 -1.35 -20.91 -22.99
C GLN A 75 -0.67 -19.53 -22.93
N ASN A 76 -1.41 -18.49 -22.55
CA ASN A 76 -0.99 -17.10 -22.63
C ASN A 76 -0.77 -16.46 -21.27
N VAL A 77 -1.17 -17.12 -20.18
CA VAL A 77 -1.18 -16.56 -18.83
C VAL A 77 -0.33 -17.39 -17.88
N ARG A 78 0.36 -16.70 -16.97
CA ARG A 78 1.02 -17.30 -15.81
C ARG A 78 0.49 -16.66 -14.55
N LEU A 79 0.03 -17.50 -13.62
CA LEU A 79 -0.39 -17.08 -12.29
C LEU A 79 0.81 -17.15 -11.34
N ILE A 80 1.01 -16.09 -10.57
CA ILE A 80 2.03 -16.02 -9.53
C ILE A 80 1.29 -15.84 -8.21
N PRO A 81 1.02 -16.93 -7.47
CA PRO A 81 0.36 -16.85 -6.18
C PRO A 81 1.33 -16.30 -5.12
N TYR A 82 0.77 -15.88 -3.99
CA TYR A 82 1.55 -15.51 -2.82
C TYR A 82 2.34 -16.72 -2.30
N ASN A 83 3.66 -16.59 -2.22
CA ASN A 83 4.55 -17.66 -1.78
C ASN A 83 5.48 -17.27 -0.62
N GLY A 84 5.39 -16.04 -0.13
CA GLY A 84 6.21 -15.54 0.97
C GLY A 84 7.71 -15.39 0.67
N SER A 85 8.19 -15.82 -0.52
CA SER A 85 9.63 -15.85 -0.84
C SER A 85 10.18 -14.52 -1.38
N GLY A 86 9.32 -13.59 -1.73
CA GLY A 86 9.71 -12.33 -2.34
C GLY A 86 10.32 -12.42 -3.74
N LYS A 87 10.41 -13.62 -4.32
CA LYS A 87 11.03 -13.85 -5.63
C LYS A 87 9.98 -13.95 -6.72
N ILE A 88 10.11 -13.11 -7.74
CA ILE A 88 9.32 -13.24 -8.96
C ILE A 88 10.03 -14.18 -9.93
N PRO A 89 9.29 -15.12 -10.57
CA PRO A 89 9.84 -15.91 -11.65
C PRO A 89 10.30 -15.01 -12.79
N ARG A 90 11.31 -15.47 -13.52
CA ARG A 90 11.81 -14.79 -14.71
C ARG A 90 10.68 -14.61 -15.73
N LEU A 91 10.42 -13.37 -16.14
CA LEU A 91 9.41 -13.06 -17.13
C LEU A 91 9.85 -13.47 -18.53
N SER A 92 8.96 -14.09 -19.31
CA SER A 92 9.18 -14.47 -20.68
C SER A 92 8.25 -13.73 -21.62
N LYS A 93 8.77 -13.23 -22.72
CA LYS A 93 7.97 -12.56 -23.76
C LYS A 93 6.96 -13.47 -24.48
N THR A 94 7.06 -14.79 -24.31
CA THR A 94 6.08 -15.74 -24.83
C THR A 94 4.77 -15.73 -24.05
N ILE A 95 4.79 -15.26 -22.80
CA ILE A 95 3.62 -15.16 -21.93
C ILE A 95 3.01 -13.76 -22.08
N LYS A 96 1.75 -13.71 -22.46
CA LYS A 96 1.02 -12.45 -22.70
C LYS A 96 0.65 -11.71 -21.43
N GLN A 97 0.25 -12.46 -20.38
CA GLN A 97 -0.15 -11.88 -19.12
C GLN A 97 0.46 -12.64 -17.95
N TYR A 98 1.00 -11.90 -16.99
CA TYR A 98 1.37 -12.39 -15.67
C TYR A 98 0.38 -11.82 -14.65
N HIS A 99 -0.31 -12.70 -13.92
CA HIS A 99 -1.22 -12.32 -12.85
C HIS A 99 -0.53 -12.58 -11.51
N VAL A 100 -0.21 -11.51 -10.80
CA VAL A 100 0.58 -11.55 -9.57
C VAL A 100 -0.32 -11.27 -8.38
N TYR A 101 -0.49 -12.26 -7.52
CA TYR A 101 -1.27 -12.19 -6.28
C TYR A 101 -0.36 -12.17 -5.04
N CYS A 102 0.94 -12.03 -5.23
CA CYS A 102 1.90 -12.14 -4.15
C CYS A 102 2.26 -10.79 -3.55
N TYR A 103 2.72 -10.86 -2.31
CA TYR A 103 3.38 -9.79 -1.61
C TYR A 103 4.88 -9.86 -1.90
N ILE A 104 5.36 -8.88 -2.63
CA ILE A 104 6.78 -8.71 -2.93
C ILE A 104 7.13 -7.27 -2.58
N GLY A 105 8.04 -7.11 -1.65
CA GLY A 105 8.29 -5.81 -1.11
C GLY A 105 9.40 -5.03 -1.79
N TYR A 106 9.86 -4.08 -1.06
CA TYR A 106 10.90 -3.12 -1.37
C TYR A 106 12.24 -3.74 -1.77
N ASP A 107 12.55 -4.92 -1.27
CA ASP A 107 13.75 -5.71 -1.52
C ASP A 107 13.97 -6.09 -2.99
N ILE A 108 12.92 -6.11 -3.83
CA ILE A 108 13.10 -6.32 -5.28
C ILE A 108 14.00 -5.25 -5.89
N ILE A 109 13.79 -3.99 -5.54
CA ILE A 109 14.59 -2.88 -6.06
C ILE A 109 16.01 -2.97 -5.50
N SER A 110 16.15 -3.21 -4.19
CA SER A 110 17.45 -3.37 -3.54
C SER A 110 18.23 -4.56 -4.06
N SER A 111 17.57 -5.70 -4.28
CA SER A 111 18.24 -6.93 -4.76
C SER A 111 18.72 -6.86 -6.21
N ASN A 112 18.28 -5.87 -6.99
CA ASN A 112 18.78 -5.61 -8.32
C ASN A 112 20.00 -4.65 -8.35
N HIS A 113 20.72 -4.52 -7.23
CA HIS A 113 21.92 -3.70 -7.09
C HIS A 113 21.72 -2.22 -7.43
N VAL A 114 20.56 -1.70 -7.14
CA VAL A 114 20.26 -0.27 -7.29
C VAL A 114 20.93 0.49 -6.15
N LEU A 115 21.91 1.33 -6.46
CA LEU A 115 22.71 2.08 -5.47
C LEU A 115 21.86 2.99 -4.57
N ASP A 116 20.74 3.52 -5.10
CA ASP A 116 19.80 4.37 -4.37
C ASP A 116 18.37 3.81 -4.49
N ALA A 117 18.13 2.68 -3.87
CA ALA A 117 16.86 1.98 -3.94
C ALA A 117 15.68 2.82 -3.41
N GLU A 118 15.94 3.66 -2.41
CA GLU A 118 14.91 4.52 -1.81
C GLU A 118 14.45 5.61 -2.78
N SER A 119 15.38 6.30 -3.41
CA SER A 119 15.08 7.32 -4.41
C SER A 119 14.40 6.72 -5.64
N VAL A 120 14.86 5.57 -6.11
CA VAL A 120 14.22 4.83 -7.21
C VAL A 120 12.80 4.47 -6.85
N TRP A 121 12.56 3.92 -5.66
CA TRP A 121 11.24 3.57 -5.17
C TRP A 121 10.31 4.80 -5.15
N ARG A 122 10.78 5.89 -4.58
CA ARG A 122 10.04 7.16 -4.52
C ARG A 122 9.66 7.67 -5.91
N ASN A 123 10.61 7.66 -6.84
CA ASN A 123 10.38 8.16 -8.20
C ASN A 123 9.35 7.29 -8.94
N LEU A 124 9.42 5.97 -8.80
CA LEU A 124 8.46 5.04 -9.40
C LEU A 124 7.06 5.20 -8.77
N PHE A 125 6.99 5.38 -7.45
CA PHE A 125 5.72 5.67 -6.78
C PHE A 125 5.07 6.94 -7.33
N LEU A 126 5.85 8.01 -7.46
CA LEU A 126 5.39 9.28 -8.03
C LEU A 126 5.11 9.22 -9.54
N GLU A 127 5.69 8.26 -10.26
CA GLU A 127 5.36 8.02 -11.66
C GLU A 127 3.96 7.40 -11.80
N LEU A 128 3.63 6.46 -10.90
CA LEU A 128 2.33 5.80 -10.87
C LEU A 128 1.22 6.71 -10.34
N PHE A 129 1.46 7.36 -9.20
CA PHE A 129 0.41 7.90 -8.35
C PHE A 129 0.53 9.40 -8.12
N LYS A 130 -0.62 10.03 -8.10
CA LYS A 130 -0.88 11.34 -7.48
C LYS A 130 -2.17 11.25 -6.67
N PRO A 131 -2.37 12.10 -5.66
CA PRO A 131 -3.63 12.14 -4.93
C PRO A 131 -4.82 12.36 -5.87
N SER A 132 -5.93 11.68 -5.61
CA SER A 132 -7.21 11.97 -6.27
C SER A 132 -7.75 13.32 -5.81
N GLN A 133 -8.77 13.81 -6.51
CA GLN A 133 -9.48 15.02 -6.07
C GLN A 133 -10.07 14.83 -4.67
N ALA A 134 -10.73 13.70 -4.41
CA ALA A 134 -11.33 13.39 -3.11
C ALA A 134 -10.29 13.35 -1.98
N LEU A 135 -9.12 12.77 -2.22
CA LEU A 135 -8.04 12.76 -1.23
C LEU A 135 -7.49 14.19 -1.00
N ASN A 136 -7.32 15.00 -2.05
CA ASN A 136 -6.88 16.39 -1.91
C ASN A 136 -7.90 17.23 -1.12
N GLU A 137 -9.19 17.06 -1.39
CA GLU A 137 -10.25 17.72 -0.63
C GLU A 137 -10.21 17.34 0.86
N CYS A 138 -10.05 16.05 1.15
CA CYS A 138 -9.89 15.55 2.51
C CYS A 138 -8.65 16.14 3.20
N LEU A 139 -7.50 16.18 2.53
CA LEU A 139 -6.27 16.77 3.06
C LEU A 139 -6.41 18.27 3.33
N ASN A 140 -7.10 18.99 2.44
CA ASN A 140 -7.37 20.41 2.61
C ASN A 140 -8.31 20.67 3.81
N CYS A 141 -9.29 19.79 4.06
CA CYS A 141 -10.16 19.89 5.24
C CYS A 141 -9.40 19.65 6.56
N CYS A 142 -8.28 18.94 6.53
CA CYS A 142 -7.47 18.73 7.74
C CYS A 142 -6.78 19.99 8.26
N SER A 143 -6.83 21.12 7.51
CA SER A 143 -6.27 22.42 7.91
C SER A 143 -4.86 22.32 8.51
N LEU A 144 -4.00 21.51 7.88
CA LEU A 144 -2.63 21.34 8.35
C LEU A 144 -1.86 22.65 8.16
N ASP A 145 -1.24 23.11 9.25
CA ASP A 145 -0.46 24.33 9.21
C ASP A 145 0.74 24.20 8.28
N SER A 146 0.87 25.12 7.33
CA SER A 146 2.01 25.21 6.42
C SER A 146 3.34 25.47 7.13
N SER A 147 3.31 26.00 8.36
CA SER A 147 4.49 26.20 9.23
C SER A 147 5.04 24.87 9.79
N GLY A 148 4.31 23.79 9.59
CA GLY A 148 4.64 22.45 10.02
C GLY A 148 3.82 21.94 11.20
N TYR A 149 3.71 20.65 11.27
CA TYR A 149 3.01 19.93 12.33
C TYR A 149 3.85 18.78 12.85
N VAL A 150 3.48 18.23 13.99
CA VAL A 150 4.02 16.98 14.53
C VAL A 150 2.99 15.89 14.33
N ALA A 151 3.33 14.86 13.58
CA ALA A 151 2.49 13.68 13.39
C ALA A 151 2.78 12.64 14.47
N VAL A 152 1.76 12.18 15.17
CA VAL A 152 1.84 11.06 16.10
C VAL A 152 1.04 9.91 15.52
N HIS A 153 1.72 8.81 15.18
CA HIS A 153 1.07 7.63 14.65
C HIS A 153 1.05 6.51 15.70
N LEU A 154 -0.14 6.09 16.08
CA LEU A 154 -0.39 5.02 17.05
C LEU A 154 -1.02 3.83 16.31
N ARG A 155 -0.36 2.68 16.35
CA ARG A 155 -0.84 1.46 15.74
C ARG A 155 -1.12 0.41 16.81
N PHE A 156 -2.38 0.08 16.99
CA PHE A 156 -2.86 -0.88 17.98
C PHE A 156 -3.14 -2.26 17.41
N VAL A 157 -3.38 -2.36 16.08
CA VAL A 157 -3.84 -3.59 15.41
C VAL A 157 -5.09 -4.13 16.10
N ASN A 158 -5.00 -5.25 16.80
CA ASN A 158 -6.11 -5.87 17.54
C ASN A 158 -6.04 -5.62 19.06
N ALA A 159 -5.14 -4.74 19.53
CA ALA A 159 -4.95 -4.55 20.96
C ALA A 159 -6.14 -3.88 21.64
N LEU A 160 -6.81 -2.92 20.99
CA LEU A 160 -7.95 -2.18 21.55
C LEU A 160 -9.29 -2.70 21.04
N GLU A 161 -9.36 -3.17 19.80
CA GLU A 161 -10.56 -3.66 19.16
C GLU A 161 -10.24 -4.76 18.14
N ASN A 162 -11.25 -5.51 17.71
CA ASN A 162 -11.08 -6.52 16.66
C ASN A 162 -11.06 -5.85 15.28
N PHE A 163 -9.91 -5.37 14.88
CA PHE A 163 -9.71 -4.74 13.59
C PHE A 163 -9.66 -5.77 12.43
N GLU A 164 -9.00 -6.88 12.67
CA GLU A 164 -8.97 -8.03 11.76
C GLU A 164 -9.72 -9.20 12.40
N LYS A 165 -10.49 -9.96 11.62
CA LYS A 165 -11.28 -11.11 12.10
C LYS A 165 -10.46 -12.25 12.75
N ASP A 166 -9.15 -12.16 12.72
CA ASP A 166 -8.25 -13.11 13.38
C ASP A 166 -8.21 -12.80 14.88
N GLN A 167 -8.76 -13.68 15.69
CA GLN A 167 -8.92 -13.60 17.15
C GLN A 167 -7.59 -13.56 17.96
N PHE A 168 -6.48 -13.12 17.40
CA PHE A 168 -5.21 -13.08 18.09
C PHE A 168 -5.01 -11.76 18.83
N ASN A 169 -5.06 -11.86 20.18
CA ASN A 169 -4.54 -10.89 21.14
C ASN A 169 -5.35 -9.60 21.39
N SER A 170 -6.66 -9.68 21.52
CA SER A 170 -7.35 -8.60 22.21
C SER A 170 -6.89 -8.56 23.69
N LEU A 171 -6.42 -7.40 24.13
CA LEU A 171 -6.06 -7.20 25.52
C LEU A 171 -7.33 -7.27 26.41
N THR A 172 -7.15 -7.69 27.67
CA THR A 172 -8.20 -7.50 28.69
C THR A 172 -8.51 -6.03 28.90
N GLU A 173 -9.68 -5.71 29.39
CA GLU A 173 -10.16 -4.33 29.55
C GLU A 173 -9.17 -3.47 30.35
N ASP A 174 -8.69 -3.96 31.51
CA ASP A 174 -7.69 -3.28 32.32
C ASP A 174 -6.38 -2.98 31.55
N LYS A 175 -5.95 -3.92 30.71
CA LYS A 175 -4.74 -3.72 29.91
C LYS A 175 -4.95 -2.74 28.76
N ARG A 176 -6.16 -2.71 28.18
CA ARG A 176 -6.54 -1.73 27.15
C ARG A 176 -6.50 -0.31 27.75
N GLU A 177 -7.18 -0.12 28.90
CA GLU A 177 -7.21 1.16 29.58
C GLU A 177 -5.79 1.63 29.93
N ASN A 178 -4.96 0.76 30.52
CA ASN A 178 -3.56 1.08 30.80
C ASN A 178 -2.77 1.48 29.55
N LEU A 179 -3.00 0.80 28.41
CA LEU A 179 -2.34 1.13 27.14
C LEU A 179 -2.77 2.50 26.64
N ILE A 180 -4.08 2.80 26.67
CA ILE A 180 -4.65 4.10 26.28
C ILE A 180 -4.04 5.21 27.14
N GLN A 181 -4.03 5.05 28.46
CA GLN A 181 -3.49 6.06 29.38
C GLN A 181 -1.99 6.32 29.14
N ARG A 182 -1.22 5.28 28.84
CA ARG A 182 0.20 5.44 28.49
C ARG A 182 0.38 6.22 27.18
N CYS A 183 -0.44 5.93 26.16
CA CYS A 183 -0.41 6.67 24.90
C CYS A 183 -0.80 8.13 25.09
N LEU A 184 -1.88 8.42 25.84
CA LEU A 184 -2.31 9.78 26.17
C LEU A 184 -1.23 10.55 26.92
N LYS A 185 -0.56 9.92 27.90
CA LYS A 185 0.58 10.52 28.59
C LYS A 185 1.72 10.86 27.63
N GLY A 186 2.04 9.96 26.68
CA GLY A 186 3.04 10.22 25.65
C GLY A 186 2.66 11.40 24.74
N ILE A 187 1.40 11.46 24.31
CA ILE A 187 0.89 12.58 23.49
C ILE A 187 1.02 13.90 24.24
N ARG A 188 0.64 13.94 25.54
CA ARG A 188 0.77 15.16 26.36
C ARG A 188 2.21 15.66 26.44
N LEU A 189 3.18 14.74 26.60
CA LEU A 189 4.61 15.11 26.58
C LEU A 189 5.02 15.71 25.24
N ILE A 190 4.54 15.14 24.12
CA ILE A 190 4.81 15.67 22.78
C ILE A 190 4.20 17.08 22.62
N ILE A 191 2.97 17.29 23.08
CA ILE A 191 2.32 18.61 23.08
C ILE A 191 3.16 19.64 23.88
N ASP A 192 3.58 19.26 25.08
CA ASP A 192 4.37 20.15 25.94
C ASP A 192 5.71 20.55 25.33
N GLN A 193 6.34 19.62 24.59
CA GLN A 193 7.60 19.87 23.89
C GLN A 193 7.43 20.68 22.59
N ASN A 194 6.21 20.75 22.04
CA ASN A 194 5.95 21.33 20.73
C ASN A 194 4.80 22.35 20.78
N LYS A 195 4.80 23.25 21.78
CA LYS A 195 3.71 24.21 22.06
C LYS A 195 3.32 25.11 20.88
N ASN A 196 4.24 25.32 19.94
CA ASN A 196 4.03 26.19 18.78
C ASN A 196 3.71 25.41 17.49
N LYS A 197 3.44 24.11 17.58
CA LYS A 197 3.12 23.27 16.44
C LYS A 197 1.76 22.62 16.59
N GLN A 198 1.08 22.43 15.47
CA GLN A 198 -0.10 21.60 15.41
C GLN A 198 0.29 20.13 15.67
N ILE A 199 -0.43 19.45 16.55
CA ILE A 199 -0.23 18.02 16.78
C ILE A 199 -1.36 17.27 16.06
N VAL A 200 -0.98 16.36 15.18
CA VAL A 200 -1.93 15.53 14.43
C VAL A 200 -1.75 14.07 14.84
N VAL A 201 -2.81 13.48 15.36
CA VAL A 201 -2.80 12.08 15.83
C VAL A 201 -3.49 11.21 14.80
N PHE A 202 -2.79 10.16 14.37
CA PHE A 202 -3.31 9.12 13.51
C PHE A 202 -3.36 7.78 14.26
N SER A 203 -4.45 7.06 14.11
CA SER A 203 -4.58 5.71 14.68
C SER A 203 -5.35 4.79 13.75
N ASP A 204 -5.05 3.49 13.85
CA ASP A 204 -5.86 2.41 13.28
C ASP A 204 -6.99 1.97 14.21
N SER A 205 -7.07 2.53 15.42
CA SER A 205 -8.13 2.27 16.37
C SER A 205 -9.11 3.44 16.44
N LYS A 206 -10.37 3.15 16.11
CA LYS A 206 -11.48 4.08 16.26
C LYS A 206 -11.76 4.36 17.73
N VAL A 207 -11.71 3.32 18.55
CA VAL A 207 -11.90 3.43 20.02
C VAL A 207 -10.90 4.38 20.67
N PHE A 208 -9.69 4.48 20.14
CA PHE A 208 -8.69 5.42 20.66
C PHE A 208 -8.94 6.86 20.23
N LEU A 209 -9.56 7.08 19.09
CA LEU A 209 -9.79 8.42 18.53
C LEU A 209 -11.09 9.07 19.03
N GLU A 210 -12.00 8.29 19.61
CA GLU A 210 -13.24 8.73 20.27
C GLU A 210 -12.98 9.13 21.74
#